data_2e902c53ae8f82cc33ab81e63ecd4d34
#
_entry.id   2e902c53ae8f82cc33ab81e63ecd4d34
#
_cell.length_a   1.000
_cell.length_b   1.000
_cell.length_c   1.000
_cell.angle_alpha   90.00
_cell.angle_beta   90.00
_cell.angle_gamma   90.00
#
_symmetry.space_group_name_H-M   'P 1'
#
loop_
_entity.id
_entity.type
_entity.pdbx_description
1 polymer ?
#
loop_
_entity_poly.entity_id
_entity_poly.type
_entity_poly.pdbx_seq_one_letter_code
_entity_poly.pdbx_strand_id
1 'polypeptide(L)'
;LTQVQTFLVGQGIASRVFYWLIRSLIKVFCRIYFRLGVYGRENIPKSGAFILAPVHRSNVDTPIVSVVTKRRLRFMGKDSLWKVKPVGAVLSALGGFPVTRGTADLEALKRCLAVLSLGEPLVMFPEGTRQSGPKIHPLFDGAAYLSIKSGVPIVPVGFGGTEGVMPKGSKKILPKKCSVVVGKPIFPPQSETGRLPRTATTDLTAALSEALQIVFDQAKQKAGQTS
;
A
#
# COMPACT_ATOMS: atom_id res chain seq x y z
N LEU A 1 -21.28 -2.40 -16.52
CA LEU A 1 -20.74 -3.57 -15.75
C LEU A 1 -19.47 -4.16 -16.39
N THR A 2 -19.26 -3.98 -17.69
CA THR A 2 -18.17 -4.63 -18.44
C THR A 2 -16.77 -4.05 -18.21
N GLN A 3 -16.63 -2.75 -17.94
CA GLN A 3 -15.30 -2.15 -17.73
C GLN A 3 -14.71 -2.43 -16.33
N VAL A 4 -15.56 -2.58 -15.31
CA VAL A 4 -15.11 -2.86 -13.94
C VAL A 4 -14.54 -4.27 -13.81
N GLN A 5 -15.06 -5.23 -14.56
CA GLN A 5 -14.58 -6.63 -14.51
C GLN A 5 -13.23 -6.83 -15.22
N THR A 6 -12.91 -6.02 -16.23
CA THR A 6 -11.66 -6.16 -17.01
C THR A 6 -10.42 -5.70 -16.24
N PHE A 7 -10.50 -4.76 -15.29
CA PHE A 7 -9.33 -4.34 -14.54
C PHE A 7 -8.96 -5.28 -13.37
N LEU A 8 -9.89 -6.14 -12.93
CA LEU A 8 -9.64 -7.19 -11.93
C LEU A 8 -9.16 -8.51 -12.55
N VAL A 9 -8.61 -8.47 -13.74
CA VAL A 9 -7.99 -9.61 -14.41
C VAL A 9 -7.00 -10.30 -13.46
N GLY A 10 -6.96 -11.64 -13.51
CA GLY A 10 -6.07 -12.42 -12.66
C GLY A 10 -6.72 -12.93 -11.37
N GLN A 11 -8.04 -13.04 -11.29
CA GLN A 11 -8.72 -13.71 -10.17
C GLN A 11 -8.73 -15.24 -10.24
N GLY A 12 -8.39 -15.81 -11.39
CA GLY A 12 -8.35 -17.26 -11.60
C GLY A 12 -7.31 -17.96 -10.69
N ILE A 13 -7.49 -19.28 -10.55
CA ILE A 13 -6.61 -20.13 -9.71
C ILE A 13 -5.14 -20.00 -10.13
N ALA A 14 -4.86 -20.03 -11.44
CA ALA A 14 -3.50 -19.88 -11.97
C ALA A 14 -2.83 -18.56 -11.51
N SER A 15 -3.57 -17.44 -11.56
CA SER A 15 -3.05 -16.15 -11.09
C SER A 15 -2.83 -16.11 -9.57
N ARG A 16 -3.66 -16.82 -8.80
CA ARG A 16 -3.49 -16.92 -7.34
C ARG A 16 -2.24 -17.74 -7.00
N VAL A 17 -2.03 -18.85 -7.68
CA VAL A 17 -0.84 -19.70 -7.54
C VAL A 17 0.41 -18.92 -7.93
N PHE A 18 0.38 -18.24 -9.09
CA PHE A 18 1.48 -17.40 -9.56
C PHE A 18 1.81 -16.27 -8.57
N TYR A 19 0.77 -15.56 -8.06
CA TYR A 19 0.95 -14.54 -7.02
C TYR A 19 1.63 -15.14 -5.78
N TRP A 20 1.18 -16.30 -5.32
CA TRP A 20 1.74 -16.95 -4.13
C TRP A 20 3.20 -17.34 -4.33
N LEU A 21 3.56 -17.90 -5.49
CA LEU A 21 4.94 -18.26 -5.84
C LEU A 21 5.85 -17.02 -5.85
N ILE A 22 5.47 -15.99 -6.61
CA ILE A 22 6.27 -14.75 -6.71
C ILE A 22 6.40 -14.08 -5.34
N ARG A 23 5.30 -13.99 -4.59
CA ARG A 23 5.33 -13.44 -3.23
C ARG A 23 6.26 -14.23 -2.31
N SER A 24 6.29 -15.56 -2.43
CA SER A 24 7.16 -16.42 -1.61
C SER A 24 8.63 -16.21 -1.97
N LEU A 25 8.96 -16.08 -3.25
CA LEU A 25 10.31 -15.71 -3.71
C LEU A 25 10.72 -14.35 -3.19
N ILE A 26 9.86 -13.33 -3.32
CA ILE A 26 10.11 -11.99 -2.78
C ILE A 26 10.35 -12.06 -1.26
N LYS A 27 9.53 -12.83 -0.53
CA LYS A 27 9.68 -12.99 0.92
C LYS A 27 11.03 -13.58 1.31
N VAL A 28 11.46 -14.65 0.62
CA VAL A 28 12.76 -15.30 0.87
C VAL A 28 13.89 -14.32 0.54
N PHE A 29 13.82 -13.67 -0.62
CA PHE A 29 14.80 -12.66 -1.02
C PHE A 29 14.90 -11.52 0.01
N CYS A 30 13.77 -10.92 0.40
CA CYS A 30 13.76 -9.83 1.38
C CYS A 30 14.31 -10.28 2.74
N ARG A 31 13.99 -11.52 3.16
CA ARG A 31 14.47 -12.04 4.45
C ARG A 31 16.00 -12.26 4.46
N ILE A 32 16.56 -12.76 3.36
CA ILE A 32 18.00 -13.04 3.26
C ILE A 32 18.75 -11.76 2.92
N TYR A 33 18.40 -11.10 1.84
CA TYR A 33 19.17 -9.99 1.28
C TYR A 33 19.03 -8.69 2.09
N PHE A 34 17.79 -8.38 2.54
CA PHE A 34 17.51 -7.20 3.37
C PHE A 34 17.45 -7.51 4.86
N ARG A 35 17.60 -8.78 5.27
CA ARG A 35 17.41 -9.20 6.67
C ARG A 35 16.10 -8.64 7.24
N LEU A 36 15.04 -8.68 6.43
CA LEU A 36 13.75 -8.00 6.67
C LEU A 36 13.08 -8.52 7.94
N GLY A 37 12.86 -7.62 8.90
CA GLY A 37 11.97 -7.81 10.05
C GLY A 37 10.59 -7.21 9.78
N VAL A 38 9.52 -7.92 10.15
CA VAL A 38 8.14 -7.42 10.05
C VAL A 38 7.45 -7.55 11.40
N TYR A 39 6.98 -6.43 11.93
CA TYR A 39 6.39 -6.27 13.27
C TYR A 39 4.96 -5.76 13.14
N GLY A 40 4.10 -6.11 14.10
CA GLY A 40 2.70 -5.65 14.12
C GLY A 40 1.79 -6.34 13.09
N ARG A 41 2.14 -7.54 12.59
CA ARG A 41 1.32 -8.28 11.62
C ARG A 41 -0.07 -8.62 12.12
N GLU A 42 -0.22 -8.74 13.42
CA GLU A 42 -1.48 -8.98 14.12
C GLU A 42 -2.50 -7.85 13.92
N ASN A 43 -2.03 -6.66 13.59
CA ASN A 43 -2.86 -5.50 13.28
C ASN A 43 -3.53 -5.56 11.89
N ILE A 44 -3.12 -6.50 11.04
CA ILE A 44 -3.69 -6.63 9.70
C ILE A 44 -5.01 -7.41 9.79
N PRO A 45 -6.13 -6.86 9.28
CA PRO A 45 -7.41 -7.56 9.26
C PRO A 45 -7.32 -8.93 8.57
N LYS A 46 -7.78 -9.97 9.26
CA LYS A 46 -7.73 -11.36 8.74
C LYS A 46 -8.75 -11.59 7.63
N SER A 47 -9.85 -10.85 7.61
CA SER A 47 -10.93 -10.91 6.63
C SER A 47 -11.41 -9.51 6.26
N GLY A 48 -12.26 -9.39 5.24
CA GLY A 48 -12.80 -8.11 4.76
C GLY A 48 -11.78 -7.23 4.05
N ALA A 49 -12.23 -6.15 3.46
CA ALA A 49 -11.36 -5.15 2.83
C ALA A 49 -10.69 -4.26 3.88
N PHE A 50 -9.55 -3.70 3.52
CA PHE A 50 -8.87 -2.64 4.25
C PHE A 50 -7.94 -1.89 3.30
N ILE A 51 -7.55 -0.69 3.67
CA ILE A 51 -6.56 0.10 2.95
C ILE A 51 -5.23 -0.02 3.70
N LEU A 52 -4.21 -0.58 3.05
CA LEU A 52 -2.87 -0.58 3.58
C LEU A 52 -2.17 0.69 3.11
N ALA A 53 -1.81 1.56 4.04
CA ALA A 53 -1.25 2.88 3.77
C ALA A 53 0.23 2.94 4.18
N PRO A 54 1.17 2.56 3.30
CA PRO A 54 2.58 2.62 3.63
C PRO A 54 3.20 3.99 3.34
N VAL A 55 4.26 4.34 4.07
CA VAL A 55 5.20 5.40 3.67
C VAL A 55 5.88 5.01 2.36
N HIS A 56 6.35 6.00 1.57
CA HIS A 56 7.00 5.73 0.29
C HIS A 56 8.39 6.36 0.21
N ARG A 57 9.43 5.54 0.39
CA ARG A 57 10.84 5.99 0.41
C ARG A 57 11.67 5.39 -0.73
N SER A 58 11.23 4.24 -1.28
CA SER A 58 12.04 3.49 -2.24
C SER A 58 11.18 2.69 -3.22
N ASN A 59 11.74 2.33 -4.37
CA ASN A 59 11.08 1.41 -5.30
C ASN A 59 10.90 0.00 -4.69
N VAL A 60 11.74 -0.38 -3.71
CA VAL A 60 11.62 -1.68 -3.03
C VAL A 60 10.47 -1.74 -2.03
N ASP A 61 9.82 -0.60 -1.70
CA ASP A 61 8.68 -0.57 -0.78
C ASP A 61 7.52 -1.42 -1.31
N THR A 62 7.24 -1.34 -2.63
CA THR A 62 6.14 -2.09 -3.25
C THR A 62 6.30 -3.62 -3.13
N PRO A 63 7.43 -4.24 -3.51
CA PRO A 63 7.63 -5.66 -3.27
C PRO A 63 7.69 -6.01 -1.77
N ILE A 64 8.25 -5.16 -0.91
CA ILE A 64 8.31 -5.41 0.53
C ILE A 64 6.90 -5.41 1.14
N VAL A 65 6.02 -4.47 0.76
CA VAL A 65 4.66 -4.44 1.29
C VAL A 65 3.86 -5.69 0.90
N SER A 66 4.14 -6.29 -0.25
CA SER A 66 3.45 -7.51 -0.69
C SER A 66 3.68 -8.71 0.24
N VAL A 67 4.78 -8.71 1.02
CA VAL A 67 5.12 -9.81 1.93
C VAL A 67 4.68 -9.59 3.38
N VAL A 68 4.08 -8.45 3.68
CA VAL A 68 3.60 -8.09 5.02
C VAL A 68 2.43 -8.98 5.45
N THR A 69 1.55 -9.36 4.52
CA THR A 69 0.39 -10.23 4.77
C THR A 69 0.39 -11.46 3.85
N LYS A 70 -0.36 -12.50 4.23
CA LYS A 70 -0.65 -13.66 3.36
C LYS A 70 -1.78 -13.37 2.37
N ARG A 71 -2.59 -12.33 2.62
CA ARG A 71 -3.69 -11.92 1.76
C ARG A 71 -3.14 -11.30 0.48
N ARG A 72 -3.82 -11.53 -0.63
CA ARG A 72 -3.50 -10.89 -1.89
C ARG A 72 -3.82 -9.41 -1.80
N LEU A 73 -2.82 -8.56 -2.05
CA LEU A 73 -2.98 -7.12 -2.05
C LEU A 73 -3.23 -6.61 -3.47
N ARG A 74 -4.03 -5.56 -3.59
CA ARG A 74 -4.25 -4.84 -4.84
C ARG A 74 -3.44 -3.56 -4.86
N PHE A 75 -2.84 -3.26 -6.00
CA PHE A 75 -1.95 -2.13 -6.17
C PHE A 75 -2.38 -1.25 -7.34
N MET A 76 -2.38 0.06 -7.15
CA MET A 76 -2.50 1.00 -8.25
C MET A 76 -1.16 1.17 -8.95
N GLY A 77 -1.14 1.01 -10.26
CA GLY A 77 0.04 1.24 -11.08
C GLY A 77 -0.23 2.24 -12.20
N LYS A 78 0.83 2.95 -12.64
CA LYS A 78 0.70 3.87 -13.78
C LYS A 78 0.25 3.11 -15.02
N ASP A 79 -0.78 3.60 -15.71
CA ASP A 79 -1.39 3.02 -16.90
C ASP A 79 -0.39 2.70 -18.02
N SER A 80 0.66 3.52 -18.16
CA SER A 80 1.73 3.29 -19.15
C SER A 80 2.44 1.94 -19.01
N LEU A 81 2.42 1.31 -17.83
CA LEU A 81 2.99 -0.02 -17.62
C LEU A 81 2.18 -1.12 -18.32
N TRP A 82 0.88 -0.90 -18.51
CA TRP A 82 -0.01 -1.84 -19.22
C TRP A 82 0.02 -1.69 -20.75
N LYS A 83 0.68 -0.64 -21.29
CA LYS A 83 0.91 -0.51 -22.73
C LYS A 83 1.79 -1.63 -23.28
N VAL A 84 2.67 -2.19 -22.44
CA VAL A 84 3.48 -3.37 -22.79
C VAL A 84 2.72 -4.61 -22.33
N LYS A 85 2.02 -5.30 -23.25
CA LYS A 85 1.11 -6.43 -22.96
C LYS A 85 1.67 -7.46 -21.97
N PRO A 86 2.88 -8.04 -22.12
CA PRO A 86 3.38 -9.04 -21.18
C PRO A 86 3.62 -8.45 -19.78
N VAL A 87 4.08 -7.20 -19.68
CA VAL A 87 4.27 -6.51 -18.39
C VAL A 87 2.91 -6.28 -17.72
N GLY A 88 1.93 -5.79 -18.46
CA GLY A 88 0.57 -5.59 -17.95
C GLY A 88 -0.07 -6.88 -17.45
N ALA A 89 0.11 -7.99 -18.17
CA ALA A 89 -0.39 -9.31 -17.76
C ALA A 89 0.23 -9.77 -16.42
N VAL A 90 1.55 -9.65 -16.28
CA VAL A 90 2.27 -9.99 -15.04
C VAL A 90 1.81 -9.09 -13.88
N LEU A 91 1.74 -7.77 -14.09
CA LEU A 91 1.28 -6.85 -13.07
C LEU A 91 -0.16 -7.15 -12.62
N SER A 92 -1.06 -7.45 -13.56
CA SER A 92 -2.44 -7.84 -13.25
C SER A 92 -2.50 -9.15 -12.48
N ALA A 93 -1.70 -10.14 -12.85
CA ALA A 93 -1.58 -11.41 -12.12
C ALA A 93 -1.06 -11.19 -10.69
N LEU A 94 -0.20 -10.19 -10.49
CA LEU A 94 0.31 -9.78 -9.17
C LEU A 94 -0.64 -8.85 -8.40
N GLY A 95 -1.85 -8.61 -8.89
CA GLY A 95 -2.87 -7.80 -8.22
C GLY A 95 -2.83 -6.31 -8.58
N GLY A 96 -1.98 -5.91 -9.51
CA GLY A 96 -1.93 -4.54 -10.02
C GLY A 96 -3.11 -4.21 -10.92
N PHE A 97 -3.53 -2.94 -10.92
CA PHE A 97 -4.48 -2.40 -11.88
C PHE A 97 -4.07 -0.99 -12.33
N PRO A 98 -4.37 -0.62 -13.59
CA PRO A 98 -3.93 0.65 -14.14
C PRO A 98 -4.74 1.82 -13.61
N VAL A 99 -4.06 2.95 -13.34
CA VAL A 99 -4.66 4.24 -13.07
C VAL A 99 -3.89 5.34 -13.80
N THR A 100 -4.60 6.35 -14.28
CA THR A 100 -3.99 7.53 -14.87
C THR A 100 -3.53 8.44 -13.74
N ARG A 101 -2.28 8.91 -13.78
CA ARG A 101 -1.73 9.81 -12.75
C ARG A 101 -1.78 11.27 -13.25
N GLY A 102 -1.96 12.20 -12.29
CA GLY A 102 -1.78 13.64 -12.56
C GLY A 102 -3.05 14.46 -12.65
N THR A 103 -4.22 13.85 -12.52
CA THR A 103 -5.50 14.54 -12.33
C THR A 103 -6.17 13.98 -11.07
N ALA A 104 -7.15 14.69 -10.50
CA ALA A 104 -8.07 14.12 -9.52
C ALA A 104 -8.87 13.02 -10.26
N ASP A 105 -8.27 11.83 -10.37
CA ASP A 105 -8.79 10.74 -11.19
C ASP A 105 -9.94 10.08 -10.48
N LEU A 106 -11.15 10.63 -10.70
CA LEU A 106 -12.40 10.05 -10.20
C LEU A 106 -12.56 8.59 -10.65
N GLU A 107 -12.02 8.25 -11.81
CA GLU A 107 -12.05 6.88 -12.32
C GLU A 107 -11.13 5.96 -11.49
N ALA A 108 -9.94 6.44 -11.10
CA ALA A 108 -9.07 5.71 -10.18
C ALA A 108 -9.75 5.47 -8.83
N LEU A 109 -10.42 6.48 -8.27
CA LEU A 109 -11.17 6.34 -7.01
C LEU A 109 -12.33 5.35 -7.14
N LYS A 110 -13.08 5.38 -8.25
CA LYS A 110 -14.15 4.39 -8.54
C LYS A 110 -13.59 2.97 -8.60
N ARG A 111 -12.45 2.77 -9.25
CA ARG A 111 -11.78 1.45 -9.30
C ARG A 111 -11.32 0.99 -7.93
N CYS A 112 -10.77 1.88 -7.10
CA CYS A 112 -10.42 1.57 -5.72
C CYS A 112 -11.65 1.16 -4.89
N LEU A 113 -12.77 1.89 -5.00
CA LEU A 113 -14.02 1.53 -4.33
C LEU A 113 -14.54 0.17 -4.79
N ALA A 114 -14.46 -0.13 -6.09
CA ALA A 114 -14.84 -1.44 -6.61
C ALA A 114 -13.94 -2.58 -6.08
N VAL A 115 -12.64 -2.36 -5.90
CA VAL A 115 -11.74 -3.30 -5.24
C VAL A 115 -12.17 -3.55 -3.79
N LEU A 116 -12.43 -2.48 -3.04
CA LEU A 116 -12.82 -2.57 -1.64
C LEU A 116 -14.19 -3.23 -1.45
N SER A 117 -15.17 -2.97 -2.34
CA SER A 117 -16.50 -3.61 -2.31
C SER A 117 -16.46 -5.11 -2.55
N LEU A 118 -15.41 -5.63 -3.20
CA LEU A 118 -15.18 -7.06 -3.37
C LEU A 118 -14.48 -7.72 -2.18
N GLY A 119 -14.27 -6.99 -1.07
CA GLY A 119 -13.57 -7.49 0.10
C GLY A 119 -12.05 -7.62 -0.06
N GLU A 120 -11.49 -7.04 -1.14
CA GLU A 120 -10.06 -7.14 -1.45
C GLU A 120 -9.26 -6.01 -0.77
N PRO A 121 -8.09 -6.31 -0.18
CA PRO A 121 -7.23 -5.28 0.39
C PRO A 121 -6.58 -4.41 -0.69
N LEU A 122 -6.54 -3.10 -0.45
CA LEU A 122 -5.94 -2.11 -1.34
C LEU A 122 -4.68 -1.52 -0.72
N VAL A 123 -3.60 -1.42 -1.47
CA VAL A 123 -2.40 -0.66 -1.09
C VAL A 123 -2.45 0.72 -1.76
N MET A 124 -2.35 1.75 -0.94
CA MET A 124 -2.31 3.12 -1.40
C MET A 124 -1.20 3.87 -0.65
N PHE A 125 -0.25 4.43 -1.38
CA PHE A 125 0.79 5.29 -0.81
C PHE A 125 0.24 6.71 -0.65
N PRO A 126 -0.07 7.17 0.58
CA PRO A 126 -0.79 8.42 0.76
C PRO A 126 0.04 9.67 0.45
N GLU A 127 1.36 9.56 0.43
CA GLU A 127 2.27 10.63 -0.01
C GLU A 127 2.28 10.82 -1.55
N GLY A 128 1.63 9.93 -2.31
CA GLY A 128 1.48 9.99 -3.77
C GLY A 128 2.76 9.73 -4.56
N THR A 129 3.91 10.14 -4.06
CA THR A 129 5.22 9.96 -4.68
C THR A 129 6.25 9.52 -3.64
N ARG A 130 7.41 9.02 -4.11
CA ARG A 130 8.52 8.70 -3.21
C ARG A 130 9.09 9.98 -2.61
N GLN A 131 9.17 10.00 -1.29
CA GLN A 131 9.74 11.08 -0.49
C GLN A 131 11.09 10.66 0.10
N SER A 132 11.80 11.62 0.67
CA SER A 132 13.08 11.40 1.36
C SER A 132 13.07 12.07 2.73
N GLY A 133 13.95 11.61 3.61
CA GLY A 133 14.15 12.22 4.92
C GLY A 133 13.26 11.62 6.02
N PRO A 134 13.43 12.14 7.26
CA PRO A 134 12.89 11.51 8.45
C PRO A 134 11.41 11.80 8.73
N LYS A 135 10.80 12.78 8.05
CA LYS A 135 9.42 13.22 8.29
C LYS A 135 8.47 12.71 7.25
N ILE A 136 7.23 12.47 7.64
CA ILE A 136 6.13 12.23 6.72
C ILE A 136 5.78 13.55 6.02
N HIS A 137 5.69 13.50 4.70
CA HIS A 137 5.27 14.63 3.90
C HIS A 137 3.73 14.76 3.88
N PRO A 138 3.17 15.91 3.49
CA PRO A 138 1.74 16.10 3.41
C PRO A 138 1.07 14.97 2.63
N LEU A 139 0.00 14.43 3.20
CA LEU A 139 -0.75 13.32 2.62
C LEU A 139 -1.88 13.83 1.71
N PHE A 140 -2.16 13.08 0.68
CA PHE A 140 -3.40 13.24 -0.09
C PHE A 140 -4.57 12.58 0.63
N ASP A 141 -5.75 13.18 0.54
CA ASP A 141 -6.98 12.73 1.18
C ASP A 141 -7.57 11.43 0.61
N GLY A 142 -6.98 10.89 -0.45
CA GLY A 142 -7.51 9.74 -1.17
C GLY A 142 -7.76 8.51 -0.30
N ALA A 143 -6.85 8.18 0.62
CA ALA A 143 -6.99 7.04 1.53
C ALA A 143 -8.13 7.27 2.53
N ALA A 144 -8.23 8.46 3.12
CA ALA A 144 -9.29 8.84 4.04
C ALA A 144 -10.66 8.87 3.34
N TYR A 145 -10.73 9.47 2.16
CA TYR A 145 -11.95 9.48 1.34
C TYR A 145 -12.46 8.06 1.05
N LEU A 146 -11.57 7.17 0.57
CA LEU A 146 -11.93 5.78 0.28
C LEU A 146 -12.38 5.03 1.52
N SER A 147 -11.70 5.23 2.65
CA SER A 147 -12.05 4.62 3.94
C SER A 147 -13.46 5.05 4.38
N ILE A 148 -13.75 6.34 4.34
CA ILE A 148 -15.07 6.89 4.70
C ILE A 148 -16.15 6.35 3.76
N LYS A 149 -15.91 6.34 2.45
CA LYS A 149 -16.90 5.89 1.46
C LYS A 149 -17.18 4.40 1.49
N SER A 150 -16.20 3.59 1.85
CA SER A 150 -16.32 2.12 1.87
C SER A 150 -16.53 1.54 3.28
N GLY A 151 -16.38 2.34 4.34
CA GLY A 151 -16.48 1.88 5.72
C GLY A 151 -15.30 1.00 6.17
N VAL A 152 -14.22 0.91 5.39
CA VAL A 152 -13.09 0.01 5.70
C VAL A 152 -11.98 0.74 6.44
N PRO A 153 -11.23 0.05 7.34
CA PRO A 153 -10.14 0.68 8.08
C PRO A 153 -8.92 0.95 7.20
N ILE A 154 -8.13 1.95 7.62
CA ILE A 154 -6.79 2.24 7.10
C ILE A 154 -5.76 1.64 8.06
N VAL A 155 -4.80 0.88 7.52
CA VAL A 155 -3.69 0.30 8.28
C VAL A 155 -2.41 1.02 7.91
N PRO A 156 -1.83 1.85 8.79
CA PRO A 156 -0.58 2.55 8.53
C PRO A 156 0.61 1.59 8.56
N VAL A 157 1.59 1.79 7.65
CA VAL A 157 2.79 0.95 7.57
C VAL A 157 4.04 1.81 7.42
N GLY A 158 4.99 1.63 8.34
CA GLY A 158 6.31 2.26 8.28
C GLY A 158 7.36 1.34 7.68
N PHE A 159 8.28 1.90 6.89
CA PHE A 159 9.46 1.22 6.37
C PHE A 159 10.74 1.85 6.92
N GLY A 160 11.60 1.06 7.54
CA GLY A 160 12.95 1.46 7.92
C GLY A 160 14.00 0.83 7.00
N GLY A 161 15.01 1.60 6.64
CA GLY A 161 16.16 1.13 5.85
C GLY A 161 15.97 1.13 4.32
N THR A 162 14.74 1.18 3.81
CA THR A 162 14.45 1.02 2.37
C THR A 162 15.01 2.16 1.51
N GLU A 163 15.04 3.39 2.02
CA GLU A 163 15.64 4.53 1.33
C GLU A 163 17.12 4.28 1.01
N GLY A 164 17.85 3.69 1.96
CA GLY A 164 19.27 3.35 1.78
C GLY A 164 19.51 2.10 0.92
N VAL A 165 18.49 1.24 0.73
CA VAL A 165 18.57 0.06 -0.15
C VAL A 165 18.59 0.47 -1.61
N MET A 166 17.74 1.39 -2.01
CA MET A 166 17.65 1.90 -3.38
C MET A 166 17.37 3.41 -3.33
N PRO A 167 18.41 4.24 -3.14
CA PRO A 167 18.28 5.69 -3.10
C PRO A 167 17.63 6.25 -4.36
N LYS A 168 16.99 7.41 -4.23
CA LYS A 168 16.35 8.11 -5.37
C LYS A 168 17.39 8.34 -6.47
N GLY A 169 17.06 7.94 -7.70
CA GLY A 169 17.98 8.01 -8.86
C GLY A 169 18.91 6.81 -9.02
N SER A 170 19.05 5.95 -8.02
CA SER A 170 19.87 4.73 -8.14
C SER A 170 19.07 3.59 -8.78
N LYS A 171 19.77 2.78 -9.59
CA LYS A 171 19.28 1.48 -10.08
C LYS A 171 19.89 0.29 -9.31
N LYS A 172 20.83 0.56 -8.40
CA LYS A 172 21.50 -0.48 -7.59
C LYS A 172 20.68 -0.78 -6.35
N ILE A 173 20.52 -2.05 -6.04
CA ILE A 173 19.86 -2.54 -4.82
C ILE A 173 20.96 -2.98 -3.85
N LEU A 174 21.06 -2.30 -2.71
CA LEU A 174 22.11 -2.56 -1.70
C LEU A 174 21.59 -3.50 -0.60
N PRO A 175 22.43 -4.41 -0.06
CA PRO A 175 22.04 -5.36 0.99
C PRO A 175 21.99 -4.71 2.38
N LYS A 176 21.08 -3.75 2.57
CA LYS A 176 20.88 -3.07 3.86
C LYS A 176 19.77 -3.74 4.65
N LYS A 177 19.88 -3.68 5.99
CA LYS A 177 18.83 -4.14 6.89
C LYS A 177 17.59 -3.30 6.71
N CYS A 178 16.44 -3.96 6.55
CA CYS A 178 15.14 -3.30 6.47
C CYS A 178 14.20 -3.81 7.56
N SER A 179 13.27 -2.97 7.92
CA SER A 179 12.18 -3.34 8.82
C SER A 179 10.85 -2.76 8.34
N VAL A 180 9.79 -3.42 8.71
CA VAL A 180 8.41 -2.97 8.51
C VAL A 180 7.71 -2.99 9.85
N VAL A 181 7.01 -1.90 10.16
CA VAL A 181 6.11 -1.83 11.31
C VAL A 181 4.70 -1.55 10.80
N VAL A 182 3.77 -2.42 11.18
CA VAL A 182 2.34 -2.28 10.88
C VAL A 182 1.65 -1.71 12.11
N GLY A 183 1.04 -0.54 11.97
CA GLY A 183 0.31 0.13 13.02
C GLY A 183 -1.11 -0.44 13.22
N LYS A 184 -1.78 0.04 14.26
CA LYS A 184 -3.17 -0.32 14.53
C LYS A 184 -4.08 0.22 13.42
N PRO A 185 -5.16 -0.51 13.05
CA PRO A 185 -6.14 -0.01 12.10
C PRO A 185 -6.81 1.26 12.61
N ILE A 186 -6.96 2.24 11.73
CA ILE A 186 -7.70 3.46 11.95
C ILE A 186 -9.05 3.30 11.24
N PHE A 187 -10.13 3.32 12.00
CA PHE A 187 -11.48 3.17 11.46
C PHE A 187 -12.02 4.53 11.02
N PRO A 188 -12.77 4.59 9.91
CA PRO A 188 -13.43 5.82 9.52
C PRO A 188 -14.49 6.21 10.56
N PRO A 189 -14.77 7.52 10.72
CA PRO A 189 -15.85 7.97 11.59
C PRO A 189 -17.18 7.43 11.12
N GLN A 190 -18.02 7.04 12.07
CA GLN A 190 -19.40 6.62 11.82
C GLN A 190 -20.34 7.75 12.25
N SER A 191 -21.44 7.92 11.56
CA SER A 191 -22.47 8.89 11.90
C SER A 191 -23.81 8.19 12.08
N GLU A 192 -24.43 8.38 13.21
CA GLU A 192 -25.79 7.89 13.49
C GLU A 192 -26.84 8.55 12.58
N THR A 193 -26.59 9.79 12.14
CA THR A 193 -27.49 10.55 11.27
C THR A 193 -27.22 10.40 9.78
N GLY A 194 -26.20 9.59 9.41
CA GLY A 194 -25.75 9.42 8.02
C GLY A 194 -24.98 10.60 7.43
N ARG A 195 -24.87 11.73 8.17
CA ARG A 195 -24.09 12.90 7.76
C ARG A 195 -22.80 13.00 8.57
N LEU A 196 -21.65 13.01 7.89
CA LEU A 196 -20.36 13.28 8.49
C LEU A 196 -20.03 14.79 8.40
N PRO A 197 -19.24 15.32 9.35
CA PRO A 197 -18.68 16.67 9.25
C PRO A 197 -17.90 16.85 7.95
N ARG A 198 -17.87 18.08 7.43
CA ARG A 198 -17.06 18.41 6.24
C ARG A 198 -15.56 18.16 6.46
N THR A 199 -15.11 18.25 7.70
CA THR A 199 -13.71 18.01 8.12
C THR A 199 -13.36 16.53 8.26
N ALA A 200 -14.34 15.61 8.22
CA ALA A 200 -14.12 14.19 8.49
C ALA A 200 -12.95 13.56 7.69
N THR A 201 -12.83 13.96 6.42
CA THR A 201 -11.74 13.45 5.55
C THR A 201 -10.39 14.03 5.97
N THR A 202 -10.32 15.33 6.22
CA THR A 202 -9.09 16.02 6.65
C THR A 202 -8.65 15.52 8.03
N ASP A 203 -9.61 15.35 8.96
CA ASP A 203 -9.32 14.85 10.31
C ASP A 203 -8.78 13.42 10.27
N LEU A 204 -9.37 12.55 9.43
CA LEU A 204 -8.87 11.17 9.23
C LEU A 204 -7.50 11.15 8.54
N THR A 205 -7.24 12.08 7.62
CA THR A 205 -5.91 12.24 6.97
C THR A 205 -4.87 12.70 8.00
N ALA A 206 -5.22 13.61 8.89
CA ALA A 206 -4.34 14.06 9.98
C ALA A 206 -4.00 12.90 10.93
N ALA A 207 -5.01 12.15 11.39
CA ALA A 207 -4.81 10.97 12.23
C ALA A 207 -3.94 9.91 11.54
N LEU A 208 -4.11 9.70 10.23
CA LEU A 208 -3.25 8.82 9.44
C LEU A 208 -1.81 9.32 9.40
N SER A 209 -1.60 10.64 9.23
CA SER A 209 -0.26 11.24 9.17
C SER A 209 0.51 11.03 10.48
N GLU A 210 -0.14 11.26 11.61
CA GLU A 210 0.44 11.01 12.95
C GLU A 210 0.79 9.53 13.14
N ALA A 211 -0.14 8.64 12.83
CA ALA A 211 0.08 7.20 12.95
C ALA A 211 1.20 6.72 12.02
N LEU A 212 1.32 7.27 10.81
CA LEU A 212 2.40 6.96 9.87
C LEU A 212 3.76 7.43 10.40
N GLN A 213 3.85 8.64 11.00
CA GLN A 213 5.10 9.11 11.58
C GLN A 213 5.55 8.17 12.71
N ILE A 214 4.63 7.74 13.59
CA ILE A 214 4.95 6.83 14.69
C ILE A 214 5.50 5.49 14.16
N VAL A 215 4.80 4.83 13.23
CA VAL A 215 5.26 3.53 12.70
C VAL A 215 6.52 3.66 11.84
N PHE A 216 6.72 4.80 11.18
CA PHE A 216 7.93 5.09 10.42
C PHE A 216 9.14 5.23 11.34
N ASP A 217 9.03 5.98 12.45
CA ASP A 217 10.10 6.14 13.41
C ASP A 217 10.45 4.82 14.10
N GLN A 218 9.44 4.04 14.49
CA GLN A 218 9.64 2.67 15.01
C GLN A 218 10.33 1.76 13.98
N ALA A 219 9.95 1.86 12.70
CA ALA A 219 10.58 1.08 11.65
C ALA A 219 12.05 1.47 11.45
N LYS A 220 12.38 2.77 11.43
CA LYS A 220 13.78 3.25 11.37
C LYS A 220 14.60 2.68 12.51
N GLN A 221 14.10 2.80 13.74
CA GLN A 221 14.79 2.27 14.93
C GLN A 221 15.07 0.76 14.83
N LYS A 222 14.08 -0.04 14.39
CA LYS A 222 14.25 -1.50 14.20
C LYS A 222 15.20 -1.85 13.05
N ALA A 223 15.35 -0.99 12.08
CA ALA A 223 16.37 -1.13 11.03
C ALA A 223 17.78 -0.75 11.49
N GLY A 224 17.92 -0.15 12.69
CA GLY A 224 19.19 0.35 13.21
C GLY A 224 19.56 1.72 12.67
N GLN A 225 18.58 2.51 12.22
CA GLN A 225 18.77 3.90 11.85
C GLN A 225 18.49 4.76 13.09
N THR A 226 19.50 5.49 13.55
CA THR A 226 19.34 6.55 14.56
C THR A 226 18.51 7.70 13.98
N SER A 227 17.68 8.27 14.83
CA SER A 227 16.83 9.43 14.53
C SER A 227 17.67 10.64 14.18
#